data_a6cc1e5aa85025ef007680d74a409ed3
#
_entry.id   a6cc1e5aa85025ef007680d74a409ed3
#
_cell.length_a   1.000
_cell.length_b   1.000
_cell.length_c   1.000
_cell.angle_alpha   90.00
_cell.angle_beta   90.00
_cell.angle_gamma   90.00
#
_symmetry.space_group_name_H-M   'P 1'
#
loop_
_entity.id
_entity.type
_entity.pdbx_description
1 polymer ?
#
loop_
_entity_poly.entity_id
_entity_poly.type
_entity_poly.pdbx_seq_one_letter_code
_entity_poly.pdbx_strand_id
1 'polypeptide(L)'
;MHYIKKMFEPFVDESLTLPRPRVLVLGASTRAGVFSVLRAGFEPYAIDQFADADLRALTTVEPVESLSIATKSTKNPVLSAIQKYSDIPILYAGGMENQPQLLEHLERGHLIWGADRAAIEQVRQPKHLADGLAHVRQRVLPVQVGNDPPPRDGTWLVKPIASAGGRGITVWDESAPHDKLDGKHYFQKRVEGPVYSALFIAEKTPGDVRFVGLTRQLVGCPELHAGQFAWCGIVGPAILPVEVEFLIRRWGNILKWKFGLSGLYGIDFIVDEAGAPWLIEVNPRMTGSVEILELACGMQLLADHVACYDSSAASFAREFAAPPPPPQDDRLGRAILYAPFRLKSHIPLPQPVVWNTAPPVADIPEPGSVIEAGQPVCSVYAWGADVDDVTAKLFAAARQVERHLEPVADSPE
;
A
#
# COMPACT_ATOMS: atom_id res chain seq x y z
N MET A 1 -17.98 54.30 33.11
CA MET A 1 -17.40 53.81 31.85
C MET A 1 -16.78 52.42 32.03
N HIS A 2 -17.39 51.54 32.81
CA HIS A 2 -16.87 50.20 33.17
C HIS A 2 -17.87 49.06 32.93
N TYR A 3 -19.03 49.35 32.27
CA TYR A 3 -20.12 48.37 32.07
C TYR A 3 -20.37 47.94 30.65
N ILE A 4 -19.59 48.44 29.66
CA ILE A 4 -19.82 48.13 28.21
C ILE A 4 -18.75 47.15 27.64
N LYS A 5 -17.74 46.74 28.41
CA LYS A 5 -16.66 45.83 27.92
C LYS A 5 -16.96 44.32 28.06
N LYS A 6 -18.11 43.96 28.64
CA LYS A 6 -18.47 42.55 28.88
C LYS A 6 -19.52 41.96 27.91
N MET A 7 -19.87 42.67 26.82
CA MET A 7 -20.91 42.27 25.88
C MET A 7 -20.40 41.75 24.53
N PHE A 8 -19.11 41.65 24.34
CA PHE A 8 -18.50 41.13 23.07
C PHE A 8 -17.30 40.22 23.32
N GLU A 9 -17.32 39.40 24.37
CA GLU A 9 -16.51 38.18 24.31
C GLU A 9 -17.30 37.18 23.47
N PRO A 10 -16.74 36.63 22.38
CA PRO A 10 -17.38 35.55 21.67
C PRO A 10 -17.51 34.40 22.66
N PHE A 11 -18.77 33.97 22.87
CA PHE A 11 -19.05 32.69 23.51
C PHE A 11 -18.42 31.59 22.68
N VAL A 12 -17.17 31.29 22.92
CA VAL A 12 -16.55 30.05 22.47
C VAL A 12 -17.11 28.99 23.40
N ASP A 13 -18.21 28.38 22.97
CA ASP A 13 -18.74 27.19 23.61
C ASP A 13 -17.75 26.05 23.36
N GLU A 14 -16.82 25.83 24.29
CA GLU A 14 -15.88 24.72 24.30
C GLU A 14 -16.56 23.35 24.34
N SER A 15 -17.91 23.28 24.43
CA SER A 15 -18.67 22.04 24.63
C SER A 15 -19.23 21.40 23.37
N LEU A 16 -18.98 21.94 22.16
CA LEU A 16 -19.55 21.41 20.90
C LEU A 16 -18.48 21.19 19.79
N THR A 17 -17.32 20.69 20.12
CA THR A 17 -16.49 20.05 19.08
C THR A 17 -17.11 18.69 18.79
N LEU A 18 -17.84 18.58 17.68
CA LEU A 18 -18.32 17.30 17.20
C LEU A 18 -17.15 16.32 17.08
N PRO A 19 -17.28 15.08 17.57
CA PRO A 19 -16.19 14.12 17.47
C PRO A 19 -15.91 13.81 16.00
N ARG A 20 -14.63 13.67 15.66
CA ARG A 20 -14.22 13.24 14.31
C ARG A 20 -14.83 11.89 13.97
N PRO A 21 -15.19 11.65 12.70
CA PRO A 21 -15.68 10.34 12.29
C PRO A 21 -14.54 9.32 12.41
N ARG A 22 -14.85 8.17 13.04
CA ARG A 22 -13.88 7.11 13.34
C ARG A 22 -13.75 6.12 12.19
N VAL A 23 -12.57 5.54 12.02
CA VAL A 23 -12.33 4.48 11.04
C VAL A 23 -11.25 3.52 11.52
N LEU A 24 -11.43 2.22 11.27
CA LEU A 24 -10.44 1.18 11.51
C LEU A 24 -9.65 0.90 10.22
N VAL A 25 -8.33 1.07 10.28
CA VAL A 25 -7.42 0.67 9.21
C VAL A 25 -6.89 -0.74 9.52
N LEU A 26 -7.13 -1.69 8.63
CA LEU A 26 -6.79 -3.10 8.81
C LEU A 26 -5.83 -3.56 7.71
N GLY A 27 -4.66 -4.10 8.09
CA GLY A 27 -3.69 -4.58 7.12
C GLY A 27 -2.38 -5.09 7.72
N ALA A 28 -1.47 -5.53 6.86
CA ALA A 28 -0.14 -5.97 7.29
C ALA A 28 0.74 -4.80 7.75
N SER A 29 0.69 -3.65 7.05
CA SER A 29 1.31 -2.39 7.45
C SER A 29 0.31 -1.27 7.18
N THR A 30 -0.13 -0.58 8.22
CA THR A 30 -1.22 0.40 8.18
C THR A 30 -0.75 1.84 8.35
N ARG A 31 0.51 2.09 8.73
CA ARG A 31 1.02 3.43 9.03
C ARG A 31 0.70 4.45 7.94
N ALA A 32 1.04 4.16 6.67
CA ALA A 32 0.76 5.08 5.57
C ALA A 32 -0.75 5.36 5.40
N GLY A 33 -1.58 4.32 5.61
CA GLY A 33 -3.04 4.43 5.61
C GLY A 33 -3.56 5.31 6.75
N VAL A 34 -3.07 5.09 7.97
CA VAL A 34 -3.42 5.90 9.16
C VAL A 34 -3.04 7.38 8.96
N PHE A 35 -1.87 7.65 8.39
CA PHE A 35 -1.45 9.02 8.12
C PHE A 35 -2.34 9.69 7.06
N SER A 36 -2.77 8.95 6.04
CA SER A 36 -3.74 9.42 5.05
C SER A 36 -5.13 9.67 5.69
N VAL A 37 -5.56 8.80 6.60
CA VAL A 37 -6.80 8.95 7.41
C VAL A 37 -6.76 10.24 8.23
N LEU A 38 -5.64 10.52 8.90
CA LEU A 38 -5.46 11.76 9.66
C LEU A 38 -5.51 13.01 8.75
N ARG A 39 -4.85 12.96 7.57
CA ARG A 39 -4.91 14.05 6.58
C ARG A 39 -6.33 14.30 6.10
N ALA A 40 -7.13 13.25 5.95
CA ALA A 40 -8.53 13.33 5.53
C ALA A 40 -9.51 13.78 6.64
N GLY A 41 -9.03 13.95 7.89
CA GLY A 41 -9.82 14.47 9.01
C GLY A 41 -10.54 13.42 9.85
N PHE A 42 -10.30 12.12 9.62
CA PHE A 42 -10.85 11.05 10.43
C PHE A 42 -10.01 10.78 11.68
N GLU A 43 -10.61 10.13 12.66
CA GLU A 43 -9.94 9.54 13.82
C GLU A 43 -9.63 8.06 13.51
N PRO A 44 -8.35 7.69 13.33
CA PRO A 44 -7.98 6.33 12.99
C PRO A 44 -7.84 5.43 14.21
N TYR A 45 -8.12 4.15 13.99
CA TYR A 45 -7.67 3.00 14.79
C TYR A 45 -6.96 2.03 13.84
N ALA A 46 -6.05 1.21 14.34
CA ALA A 46 -5.29 0.30 13.49
C ALA A 46 -5.24 -1.12 14.02
N ILE A 47 -5.34 -2.10 13.11
CA ILE A 47 -4.92 -3.48 13.35
C ILE A 47 -3.76 -3.74 12.38
N ASP A 48 -2.58 -4.05 12.93
CA ASP A 48 -1.30 -3.99 12.22
C ASP A 48 -0.36 -5.11 12.65
N GLN A 49 0.45 -5.65 11.72
CA GLN A 49 1.39 -6.72 12.04
C GLN A 49 2.73 -6.21 12.58
N PHE A 50 3.16 -5.03 12.20
CA PHE A 50 4.43 -4.44 12.64
C PHE A 50 4.24 -3.59 13.90
N ALA A 51 3.13 -2.84 13.94
CA ALA A 51 2.77 -1.95 15.03
C ALA A 51 3.90 -0.97 15.40
N ASP A 52 4.46 -0.36 14.36
CA ASP A 52 5.61 0.54 14.40
C ASP A 52 5.45 1.68 15.40
N ALA A 53 6.55 2.18 15.96
CA ALA A 53 6.56 3.19 17.02
C ALA A 53 5.93 4.52 16.56
N ASP A 54 6.17 4.93 15.31
CA ASP A 54 5.57 6.15 14.74
C ASP A 54 4.06 5.99 14.49
N LEU A 55 3.58 4.79 14.18
CA LEU A 55 2.15 4.48 14.12
C LEU A 55 1.51 4.57 15.51
N ARG A 56 2.10 3.93 16.53
CA ARG A 56 1.61 3.92 17.92
C ARG A 56 1.57 5.30 18.55
N ALA A 57 2.45 6.21 18.11
CA ALA A 57 2.47 7.58 18.61
C ALA A 57 1.24 8.40 18.20
N LEU A 58 0.49 7.99 17.17
CA LEU A 58 -0.62 8.75 16.59
C LEU A 58 -1.99 8.09 16.71
N THR A 59 -2.04 6.80 17.01
CA THR A 59 -3.33 6.08 17.11
C THR A 59 -3.24 4.86 18.03
N THR A 60 -4.40 4.35 18.45
CA THR A 60 -4.49 3.06 19.12
C THR A 60 -4.25 1.93 18.11
N VAL A 61 -3.29 1.08 18.40
CA VAL A 61 -2.88 -0.04 17.54
C VAL A 61 -3.12 -1.37 18.26
N GLU A 62 -3.84 -2.28 17.62
CA GLU A 62 -3.94 -3.68 18.00
C GLU A 62 -2.92 -4.49 17.19
N PRO A 63 -1.82 -4.94 17.79
CA PRO A 63 -0.83 -5.74 17.10
C PRO A 63 -1.35 -7.16 16.85
N VAL A 64 -1.12 -7.70 15.65
CA VAL A 64 -1.46 -9.07 15.30
C VAL A 64 -0.29 -9.74 14.57
N GLU A 65 0.02 -10.98 14.90
CA GLU A 65 1.08 -11.71 14.20
C GLU A 65 0.69 -12.09 12.77
N SER A 66 -0.59 -12.30 12.53
CA SER A 66 -1.11 -12.72 11.23
C SER A 66 -2.53 -12.19 11.00
N LEU A 67 -2.82 -11.83 9.74
CA LEU A 67 -4.18 -11.52 9.28
C LEU A 67 -4.98 -12.78 8.91
N SER A 68 -4.34 -13.96 8.90
CA SER A 68 -5.01 -15.20 8.55
C SER A 68 -5.95 -15.67 9.65
N ILE A 69 -7.17 -16.05 9.28
CA ILE A 69 -8.10 -16.72 10.19
C ILE A 69 -8.04 -18.22 9.94
N ALA A 70 -7.46 -18.97 10.89
CA ALA A 70 -7.47 -20.42 10.82
C ALA A 70 -8.88 -20.96 11.04
N THR A 71 -9.34 -21.86 10.20
CA THR A 71 -10.71 -22.44 10.20
C THR A 71 -11.11 -23.21 11.46
N LYS A 72 -10.18 -23.42 12.43
CA LYS A 72 -10.40 -24.29 13.60
C LYS A 72 -10.18 -23.62 14.97
N SER A 73 -9.80 -22.35 15.04
CA SER A 73 -9.57 -21.66 16.31
C SER A 73 -10.80 -20.86 16.74
N THR A 74 -11.34 -21.15 17.92
CA THR A 74 -12.44 -20.38 18.54
C THR A 74 -11.98 -19.02 19.08
N LYS A 75 -10.67 -18.77 19.13
CA LYS A 75 -10.05 -17.51 19.57
C LYS A 75 -8.97 -17.10 18.57
N ASN A 76 -9.39 -16.44 17.52
CA ASN A 76 -8.46 -15.87 16.55
C ASN A 76 -8.12 -14.43 16.97
N PRO A 77 -6.83 -14.06 17.14
CA PRO A 77 -6.43 -12.72 17.61
C PRO A 77 -6.95 -11.60 16.74
N VAL A 78 -6.92 -11.73 15.41
CA VAL A 78 -7.39 -10.67 14.51
C VAL A 78 -8.91 -10.48 14.62
N LEU A 79 -9.70 -11.56 14.74
CA LEU A 79 -11.15 -11.44 14.93
C LEU A 79 -11.49 -10.81 16.29
N SER A 80 -10.73 -11.15 17.34
CA SER A 80 -10.90 -10.55 18.67
C SER A 80 -10.55 -9.05 18.66
N ALA A 81 -9.53 -8.66 17.91
CA ALA A 81 -9.16 -7.27 17.74
C ALA A 81 -10.26 -6.50 16.96
N ILE A 82 -10.75 -7.05 15.85
CA ILE A 82 -11.82 -6.44 15.02
C ILE A 82 -13.11 -6.24 15.85
N GLN A 83 -13.46 -7.20 16.70
CA GLN A 83 -14.69 -7.13 17.52
C GLN A 83 -14.73 -5.90 18.45
N LYS A 84 -13.57 -5.37 18.86
CA LYS A 84 -13.50 -4.13 19.68
C LYS A 84 -13.97 -2.89 18.92
N TYR A 85 -14.03 -2.95 17.59
CA TYR A 85 -14.33 -1.84 16.68
C TYR A 85 -15.53 -2.15 15.78
N SER A 86 -16.49 -2.93 16.28
CA SER A 86 -17.65 -3.39 15.50
C SER A 86 -18.59 -2.27 15.04
N ASP A 87 -18.50 -1.09 15.64
CA ASP A 87 -19.36 0.07 15.39
C ASP A 87 -18.73 1.10 14.42
N ILE A 88 -17.53 0.86 13.92
CA ILE A 88 -16.84 1.78 13.00
C ILE A 88 -16.50 1.12 11.66
N PRO A 89 -16.47 1.91 10.55
CA PRO A 89 -16.13 1.37 9.24
C PRO A 89 -14.69 0.88 9.16
N ILE A 90 -14.44 -0.08 8.25
CA ILE A 90 -13.11 -0.67 8.02
C ILE A 90 -12.58 -0.24 6.67
N LEU A 91 -11.31 0.21 6.64
CA LEU A 91 -10.48 0.44 5.47
C LEU A 91 -9.43 -0.66 5.32
N TYR A 92 -9.17 -1.09 4.09
CA TYR A 92 -8.13 -2.07 3.81
C TYR A 92 -6.78 -1.43 3.51
N ALA A 93 -5.73 -1.90 4.18
CA ALA A 93 -4.34 -1.70 3.78
C ALA A 93 -3.78 -2.97 3.11
N GLY A 94 -2.47 -3.00 2.85
CA GLY A 94 -1.81 -4.12 2.19
C GLY A 94 -1.96 -5.45 2.94
N GLY A 95 -2.04 -6.55 2.18
CA GLY A 95 -2.15 -7.91 2.70
C GLY A 95 -3.57 -8.47 2.78
N MET A 96 -4.59 -7.60 2.83
CA MET A 96 -5.99 -8.02 2.91
C MET A 96 -6.48 -8.75 1.66
N GLU A 97 -5.96 -8.40 0.50
CA GLU A 97 -6.26 -9.05 -0.79
C GLU A 97 -5.88 -10.53 -0.84
N ASN A 98 -5.06 -10.98 0.10
CA ASN A 98 -4.63 -12.37 0.24
C ASN A 98 -5.38 -13.13 1.36
N GLN A 99 -6.42 -12.53 1.95
CA GLN A 99 -7.17 -13.06 3.10
C GLN A 99 -8.68 -13.25 2.79
N PRO A 100 -9.05 -14.12 1.83
CA PRO A 100 -10.44 -14.24 1.38
C PRO A 100 -11.40 -14.65 2.50
N GLN A 101 -10.97 -15.51 3.44
CA GLN A 101 -11.83 -15.91 4.57
C GLN A 101 -12.07 -14.75 5.54
N LEU A 102 -11.06 -13.90 5.78
CA LEU A 102 -11.21 -12.72 6.62
C LEU A 102 -12.13 -11.71 5.95
N LEU A 103 -11.97 -11.47 4.66
CA LEU A 103 -12.87 -10.60 3.88
C LEU A 103 -14.31 -11.09 3.93
N GLU A 104 -14.55 -12.40 3.76
CA GLU A 104 -15.89 -13.00 3.89
C GLU A 104 -16.48 -12.80 5.30
N HIS A 105 -15.67 -12.91 6.35
CA HIS A 105 -16.11 -12.66 7.71
C HIS A 105 -16.53 -11.20 7.91
N LEU A 106 -15.73 -10.26 7.40
CA LEU A 106 -15.99 -8.83 7.54
C LEU A 106 -17.26 -8.40 6.79
N GLU A 107 -17.51 -8.90 5.60
CA GLU A 107 -18.70 -8.58 4.79
C GLU A 107 -20.01 -8.93 5.51
N ARG A 108 -19.99 -9.90 6.43
CA ARG A 108 -21.17 -10.35 7.16
C ARG A 108 -21.58 -9.44 8.33
N GLY A 109 -20.67 -8.64 8.85
CA GLY A 109 -20.93 -7.95 10.12
C GLY A 109 -20.36 -6.54 10.23
N HIS A 110 -19.67 -6.04 9.21
CA HIS A 110 -18.99 -4.74 9.28
C HIS A 110 -19.28 -3.87 8.07
N LEU A 111 -19.33 -2.57 8.29
CA LEU A 111 -19.31 -1.59 7.20
C LEU A 111 -17.89 -1.50 6.65
N ILE A 112 -17.74 -1.76 5.35
CA ILE A 112 -16.44 -1.77 4.67
C ILE A 112 -16.39 -0.63 3.66
N TRP A 113 -15.38 0.21 3.79
CA TRP A 113 -14.98 1.18 2.79
C TRP A 113 -13.80 0.61 1.99
N GLY A 114 -14.09 -0.25 1.03
CA GLY A 114 -13.12 -0.96 0.23
C GLY A 114 -13.79 -1.76 -0.89
N ALA A 115 -12.99 -2.28 -1.82
CA ALA A 115 -13.50 -3.09 -2.91
C ALA A 115 -14.20 -4.35 -2.38
N ASP A 116 -15.28 -4.76 -3.04
CA ASP A 116 -16.05 -5.95 -2.68
C ASP A 116 -15.18 -7.21 -2.86
N ARG A 117 -15.31 -8.21 -1.97
CA ARG A 117 -14.53 -9.46 -2.00
C ARG A 117 -14.58 -10.15 -3.37
N ALA A 118 -15.76 -10.19 -4.00
CA ALA A 118 -15.90 -10.79 -5.32
C ALA A 118 -15.02 -10.10 -6.39
N ALA A 119 -14.90 -8.78 -6.35
CA ALA A 119 -14.02 -8.04 -7.25
C ALA A 119 -12.54 -8.32 -6.92
N ILE A 120 -12.18 -8.38 -5.64
CA ILE A 120 -10.83 -8.73 -5.18
C ILE A 120 -10.44 -10.12 -5.68
N GLU A 121 -11.27 -11.13 -5.45
CA GLU A 121 -11.03 -12.52 -5.88
C GLU A 121 -10.82 -12.63 -7.39
N GLN A 122 -11.63 -11.92 -8.19
CA GLN A 122 -11.52 -11.94 -9.65
C GLN A 122 -10.17 -11.38 -10.14
N VAL A 123 -9.74 -10.22 -9.63
CA VAL A 123 -8.49 -9.59 -10.11
C VAL A 123 -7.24 -10.22 -9.51
N ARG A 124 -7.36 -10.93 -8.37
CA ARG A 124 -6.26 -11.68 -7.75
C ARG A 124 -6.09 -13.10 -8.30
N GLN A 125 -6.98 -13.57 -9.21
CA GLN A 125 -6.78 -14.80 -9.98
C GLN A 125 -6.04 -14.47 -11.29
N PRO A 126 -4.74 -14.82 -11.43
CA PRO A 126 -3.90 -14.34 -12.53
C PRO A 126 -4.45 -14.74 -13.92
N LYS A 127 -4.93 -15.97 -14.05
CA LYS A 127 -5.52 -16.47 -15.31
C LYS A 127 -6.83 -15.77 -15.64
N HIS A 128 -7.69 -15.54 -14.65
CA HIS A 128 -8.96 -14.85 -14.83
C HIS A 128 -8.76 -13.39 -15.26
N LEU A 129 -7.84 -12.69 -14.61
CA LEU A 129 -7.46 -11.33 -14.98
C LEU A 129 -6.92 -11.27 -16.41
N ALA A 130 -5.97 -12.17 -16.75
CA ALA A 130 -5.36 -12.21 -18.08
C ALA A 130 -6.41 -12.51 -19.17
N ASP A 131 -7.23 -13.54 -19.00
CA ASP A 131 -8.30 -13.90 -19.94
C ASP A 131 -9.34 -12.78 -20.08
N GLY A 132 -9.70 -12.16 -18.96
CA GLY A 132 -10.64 -11.05 -18.93
C GLY A 132 -10.17 -9.84 -19.73
N LEU A 133 -8.90 -9.47 -19.63
CA LEU A 133 -8.29 -8.36 -20.36
C LEU A 133 -8.08 -8.73 -21.84
N ALA A 134 -7.61 -9.94 -22.14
CA ALA A 134 -7.44 -10.43 -23.51
C ALA A 134 -8.77 -10.44 -24.29
N HIS A 135 -9.88 -10.81 -23.63
CA HIS A 135 -11.21 -10.81 -24.23
C HIS A 135 -11.63 -9.42 -24.75
N VAL A 136 -11.19 -8.36 -24.10
CA VAL A 136 -11.42 -6.97 -24.52
C VAL A 136 -10.20 -6.38 -25.28
N ARG A 137 -9.37 -7.25 -25.85
CA ARG A 137 -8.21 -6.94 -26.70
C ARG A 137 -7.19 -6.01 -26.04
N GLN A 138 -6.96 -6.21 -24.72
CA GLN A 138 -5.86 -5.55 -24.04
C GLN A 138 -4.61 -6.41 -24.09
N ARG A 139 -3.44 -5.76 -24.08
CA ARG A 139 -2.16 -6.45 -23.90
C ARG A 139 -2.05 -6.95 -22.47
N VAL A 140 -1.81 -8.23 -22.32
CA VAL A 140 -1.55 -8.88 -21.04
C VAL A 140 -0.34 -9.79 -21.17
N LEU A 141 0.41 -9.91 -20.09
CA LEU A 141 1.48 -10.91 -20.05
C LEU A 141 0.86 -12.31 -20.11
N PRO A 142 1.39 -13.22 -20.94
CA PRO A 142 1.00 -14.60 -20.92
C PRO A 142 1.10 -15.20 -19.51
N VAL A 143 0.05 -15.88 -19.07
CA VAL A 143 -0.04 -16.53 -17.76
C VAL A 143 -0.35 -18.00 -17.96
N GLN A 144 0.35 -18.88 -17.25
CA GLN A 144 0.09 -20.30 -17.16
C GLN A 144 -0.15 -20.71 -15.71
N VAL A 145 -1.16 -21.55 -15.50
CA VAL A 145 -1.51 -22.13 -14.19
C VAL A 145 -1.64 -23.64 -14.32
N GLY A 146 -1.44 -24.38 -13.24
CA GLY A 146 -1.59 -25.83 -13.22
C GLY A 146 -0.26 -26.58 -13.39
N ASN A 147 -0.38 -27.89 -13.71
CA ASN A 147 0.74 -28.84 -13.65
C ASN A 147 1.51 -28.97 -14.98
N ASP A 148 1.20 -28.16 -15.98
CA ASP A 148 1.94 -28.13 -17.27
C ASP A 148 2.75 -26.82 -17.34
N PRO A 149 3.98 -26.79 -16.80
CA PRO A 149 4.78 -25.58 -16.74
C PRO A 149 5.34 -25.20 -18.11
N PRO A 150 5.63 -23.90 -18.34
CA PRO A 150 6.33 -23.46 -19.53
C PRO A 150 7.78 -23.98 -19.56
N PRO A 151 8.51 -23.81 -20.68
CA PRO A 151 9.93 -24.16 -20.76
C PRO A 151 10.76 -23.46 -19.68
N ARG A 152 11.75 -24.18 -19.13
CA ARG A 152 12.68 -23.68 -18.10
C ARG A 152 13.86 -22.92 -18.71
N ASP A 153 13.58 -21.95 -19.55
CA ASP A 153 14.54 -21.21 -20.36
C ASP A 153 14.86 -19.80 -19.82
N GLY A 154 14.37 -19.47 -18.61
CA GLY A 154 14.54 -18.15 -17.98
C GLY A 154 13.62 -17.06 -18.52
N THR A 155 12.76 -17.37 -19.50
CA THR A 155 11.83 -16.40 -20.10
C THR A 155 10.51 -16.28 -19.34
N TRP A 156 10.35 -17.01 -18.23
CA TRP A 156 9.19 -16.99 -17.36
C TRP A 156 9.60 -16.75 -15.92
N LEU A 157 8.66 -16.17 -15.17
CA LEU A 157 8.72 -16.07 -13.71
C LEU A 157 7.73 -17.05 -13.11
N VAL A 158 8.08 -17.70 -12.00
CA VAL A 158 7.15 -18.40 -11.14
C VAL A 158 6.83 -17.52 -9.94
N LYS A 159 5.54 -17.34 -9.66
CA LYS A 159 5.02 -16.38 -8.68
C LYS A 159 4.00 -17.07 -7.78
N PRO A 160 4.03 -16.83 -6.44
CA PRO A 160 2.95 -17.27 -5.57
C PRO A 160 1.66 -16.52 -5.90
N ILE A 161 0.51 -17.20 -5.86
CA ILE A 161 -0.82 -16.58 -6.07
C ILE A 161 -1.13 -15.60 -4.93
N ALA A 162 -0.87 -16.03 -3.68
CA ALA A 162 -1.08 -15.21 -2.48
C ALA A 162 0.27 -14.65 -2.00
N SER A 163 0.68 -13.52 -2.55
CA SER A 163 1.92 -12.84 -2.21
C SER A 163 1.76 -11.33 -2.29
N ALA A 164 2.71 -10.60 -1.70
CA ALA A 164 2.83 -9.15 -1.78
C ALA A 164 4.31 -8.75 -1.79
N GLY A 165 4.61 -7.59 -2.40
CA GLY A 165 5.95 -7.02 -2.41
C GLY A 165 7.00 -7.84 -3.14
N GLY A 166 6.61 -8.70 -4.08
CA GLY A 166 7.54 -9.53 -4.86
C GLY A 166 8.12 -10.75 -4.14
N ARG A 167 7.64 -11.07 -2.93
CA ARG A 167 8.11 -12.23 -2.16
C ARG A 167 7.83 -13.55 -2.88
N GLY A 168 8.84 -14.41 -2.95
CA GLY A 168 8.73 -15.75 -3.52
C GLY A 168 8.72 -15.79 -5.05
N ILE A 169 8.89 -14.66 -5.73
CA ILE A 169 9.08 -14.61 -7.17
C ILE A 169 10.49 -15.12 -7.50
N THR A 170 10.59 -16.04 -8.47
CA THR A 170 11.87 -16.55 -8.98
C THR A 170 11.82 -16.66 -10.50
N VAL A 171 12.97 -16.62 -11.15
CA VAL A 171 13.08 -16.93 -12.57
C VAL A 171 12.83 -18.43 -12.75
N TRP A 172 12.04 -18.77 -13.77
CA TRP A 172 11.77 -20.18 -14.11
C TRP A 172 12.82 -20.69 -15.09
N ASP A 173 13.92 -21.21 -14.53
CA ASP A 173 15.03 -21.81 -15.24
C ASP A 173 15.41 -23.16 -14.62
N GLU A 174 16.52 -23.75 -15.04
CA GLU A 174 16.97 -25.05 -14.54
C GLU A 174 17.27 -25.08 -13.05
N SER A 175 17.62 -23.93 -12.45
CA SER A 175 17.90 -23.78 -11.03
C SER A 175 16.65 -23.67 -10.16
N ALA A 176 15.48 -23.36 -10.75
CA ALA A 176 14.26 -23.17 -10.01
C ALA A 176 13.76 -24.47 -9.33
N PRO A 177 13.32 -24.43 -8.07
CA PRO A 177 12.82 -25.60 -7.37
C PRO A 177 11.58 -26.21 -8.04
N HIS A 178 11.49 -27.56 -8.10
CA HIS A 178 10.34 -28.28 -8.66
C HIS A 178 9.08 -28.25 -7.78
N ASP A 179 9.22 -27.98 -6.49
CA ASP A 179 8.11 -27.86 -5.53
C ASP A 179 7.13 -26.71 -5.79
N LYS A 180 7.50 -25.81 -6.72
CA LYS A 180 6.62 -24.70 -7.19
C LYS A 180 5.42 -25.16 -8.02
N LEU A 181 5.29 -26.46 -8.30
CA LEU A 181 4.15 -27.05 -9.02
C LEU A 181 3.04 -27.53 -8.06
N ASP A 182 2.82 -26.82 -6.97
CA ASP A 182 1.91 -27.22 -5.87
C ASP A 182 0.48 -26.64 -6.00
N GLY A 183 0.18 -25.97 -7.11
CA GLY A 183 -1.09 -25.27 -7.33
C GLY A 183 -1.24 -23.93 -6.59
N LYS A 184 -0.23 -23.53 -5.81
CA LYS A 184 -0.18 -22.23 -5.13
C LYS A 184 0.61 -21.18 -5.91
N HIS A 185 1.20 -21.59 -7.02
CA HIS A 185 2.01 -20.75 -7.90
C HIS A 185 1.41 -20.67 -9.30
N TYR A 186 1.81 -19.65 -10.03
CA TYR A 186 1.53 -19.48 -11.45
C TYR A 186 2.78 -19.00 -12.17
N PHE A 187 2.80 -19.18 -13.50
CA PHE A 187 3.86 -18.68 -14.35
C PHE A 187 3.38 -17.45 -15.11
N GLN A 188 4.23 -16.44 -15.17
CA GLN A 188 4.00 -15.22 -15.95
C GLN A 188 5.19 -14.96 -16.85
N LYS A 189 4.95 -14.64 -18.13
CA LYS A 189 6.02 -14.29 -19.05
C LYS A 189 6.84 -13.13 -18.51
N ARG A 190 8.17 -13.29 -18.49
CA ARG A 190 9.09 -12.25 -18.05
C ARG A 190 9.20 -11.18 -19.12
N VAL A 191 9.08 -9.92 -18.72
CA VAL A 191 9.36 -8.74 -19.53
C VAL A 191 10.32 -7.87 -18.74
N GLU A 192 11.31 -7.29 -19.41
CA GLU A 192 12.27 -6.37 -18.82
C GLU A 192 11.87 -4.93 -19.12
N GLY A 193 12.20 -4.05 -18.20
CA GLY A 193 11.93 -2.62 -18.31
C GLY A 193 11.59 -1.98 -16.98
N PRO A 194 11.45 -0.67 -17.00
CA PRO A 194 11.01 0.11 -15.84
C PRO A 194 9.61 -0.27 -15.36
N VAL A 195 9.49 -0.49 -14.04
CA VAL A 195 8.23 -0.83 -13.37
C VAL A 195 7.54 0.43 -12.87
N TYR A 196 6.24 0.53 -13.08
CA TYR A 196 5.41 1.65 -12.66
C TYR A 196 4.16 1.16 -11.95
N SER A 197 3.57 2.05 -11.14
CA SER A 197 2.21 1.91 -10.64
C SER A 197 1.35 3.04 -11.14
N ALA A 198 0.11 2.74 -11.52
CA ALA A 198 -0.93 3.73 -11.78
C ALA A 198 -2.02 3.62 -10.71
N LEU A 199 -2.46 4.76 -10.21
CA LEU A 199 -3.49 4.86 -9.16
C LEU A 199 -4.79 5.38 -9.77
N PHE A 200 -5.90 4.76 -9.34
CA PHE A 200 -7.26 5.10 -9.75
C PHE A 200 -8.19 5.23 -8.56
N ILE A 201 -9.26 6.00 -8.75
CA ILE A 201 -10.43 6.02 -7.88
C ILE A 201 -11.67 5.80 -8.75
N ALA A 202 -12.52 4.85 -8.37
CA ALA A 202 -13.77 4.56 -9.03
C ALA A 202 -14.94 4.61 -8.04
N GLU A 203 -16.03 5.27 -8.42
CA GLU A 203 -17.26 5.27 -7.63
C GLU A 203 -17.83 3.85 -7.53
N LYS A 204 -18.47 3.51 -6.40
CA LYS A 204 -19.09 2.18 -6.22
C LYS A 204 -20.29 1.97 -7.15
N THR A 205 -21.08 2.99 -7.36
CA THR A 205 -22.21 3.01 -8.30
C THR A 205 -21.76 3.24 -9.75
N PRO A 206 -22.64 3.11 -10.77
CA PRO A 206 -22.32 3.56 -12.12
C PRO A 206 -21.84 5.01 -12.10
N GLY A 207 -20.57 5.22 -12.40
CA GLY A 207 -19.88 6.51 -12.31
C GLY A 207 -18.52 6.42 -12.98
N ASP A 208 -17.79 7.53 -12.95
CA ASP A 208 -16.52 7.65 -13.62
C ASP A 208 -15.36 6.95 -12.89
N VAL A 209 -14.32 6.66 -13.65
CA VAL A 209 -13.01 6.27 -13.13
C VAL A 209 -12.07 7.45 -13.27
N ARG A 210 -11.60 7.94 -12.14
CA ARG A 210 -10.58 8.97 -12.12
C ARG A 210 -9.20 8.34 -12.09
N PHE A 211 -8.40 8.62 -13.08
CA PHE A 211 -6.96 8.39 -13.05
C PHE A 211 -6.33 9.45 -12.13
N VAL A 212 -5.62 9.01 -11.10
CA VAL A 212 -5.01 9.88 -10.10
C VAL A 212 -3.60 10.28 -10.50
N GLY A 213 -2.77 9.31 -10.92
CA GLY A 213 -1.39 9.56 -11.30
C GLY A 213 -0.55 8.29 -11.40
N LEU A 214 0.71 8.50 -11.74
CA LEU A 214 1.72 7.46 -11.91
C LEU A 214 2.84 7.62 -10.88
N THR A 215 3.42 6.50 -10.49
CA THR A 215 4.66 6.43 -9.72
C THR A 215 5.61 5.41 -10.34
N ARG A 216 6.92 5.67 -10.24
CA ARG A 216 7.99 4.76 -10.64
C ARG A 216 8.29 3.83 -9.46
N GLN A 217 8.30 2.52 -9.67
CA GLN A 217 8.70 1.58 -8.62
C GLN A 217 10.21 1.35 -8.59
N LEU A 218 10.75 1.15 -7.39
CA LEU A 218 12.08 0.62 -7.14
C LEU A 218 11.93 -0.86 -6.77
N VAL A 219 12.64 -1.73 -7.50
CA VAL A 219 12.55 -3.19 -7.35
C VAL A 219 13.94 -3.76 -7.35
N GLY A 220 14.27 -4.62 -6.39
CA GLY A 220 15.51 -5.36 -6.34
C GLY A 220 16.76 -4.50 -6.19
N CYS A 221 16.69 -3.38 -5.48
CA CYS A 221 17.84 -2.48 -5.28
C CYS A 221 18.80 -3.06 -4.23
N PRO A 222 20.03 -3.43 -4.61
CA PRO A 222 21.03 -3.96 -3.68
C PRO A 222 21.38 -2.98 -2.56
N GLU A 223 21.36 -1.66 -2.85
CA GLU A 223 21.65 -0.58 -1.89
C GLU A 223 20.64 -0.52 -0.75
N LEU A 224 19.51 -1.19 -0.90
CA LEU A 224 18.45 -1.32 0.12
C LEU A 224 18.38 -2.73 0.68
N HIS A 225 19.34 -3.60 0.36
CA HIS A 225 19.39 -5.03 0.68
C HIS A 225 18.14 -5.79 0.21
N ALA A 226 17.49 -5.29 -0.84
CA ALA A 226 16.29 -5.89 -1.40
C ALA A 226 16.63 -7.10 -2.28
N GLY A 227 15.87 -8.20 -2.12
CA GLY A 227 15.97 -9.34 -3.02
C GLY A 227 15.57 -8.97 -4.46
N GLN A 228 16.01 -9.75 -5.45
CA GLN A 228 15.91 -9.45 -6.89
C GLN A 228 14.54 -8.93 -7.36
N PHE A 229 13.44 -9.45 -6.84
CA PHE A 229 12.08 -9.05 -7.21
C PHE A 229 11.35 -8.32 -6.07
N ALA A 230 12.04 -8.05 -4.96
CA ALA A 230 11.43 -7.37 -3.83
C ALA A 230 11.12 -5.92 -4.20
N TRP A 231 9.86 -5.53 -4.00
CA TRP A 231 9.47 -4.13 -4.06
C TRP A 231 10.12 -3.38 -2.90
N CYS A 232 10.95 -2.41 -3.22
CA CYS A 232 11.71 -1.69 -2.22
C CYS A 232 11.51 -0.17 -2.24
N GLY A 233 10.57 0.34 -3.04
CA GLY A 233 10.26 1.76 -3.00
C GLY A 233 9.47 2.27 -4.20
N ILE A 234 9.17 3.54 -4.15
CA ILE A 234 8.47 4.28 -5.21
C ILE A 234 8.92 5.74 -5.26
N VAL A 235 8.84 6.33 -6.44
CA VAL A 235 9.10 7.75 -6.69
C VAL A 235 7.95 8.33 -7.51
N GLY A 236 7.41 9.48 -7.11
CA GLY A 236 6.31 10.13 -7.83
C GLY A 236 6.22 11.64 -7.62
N PRO A 237 5.42 12.32 -8.43
CA PRO A 237 4.69 11.79 -9.58
C PRO A 237 5.62 11.38 -10.74
N ALA A 238 5.25 10.31 -11.48
CA ALA A 238 5.93 9.91 -12.70
C ALA A 238 5.17 10.43 -13.95
N ILE A 239 5.89 10.66 -15.01
CA ILE A 239 5.33 11.12 -16.29
C ILE A 239 5.72 10.12 -17.37
N LEU A 240 4.76 9.69 -18.16
CA LEU A 240 4.95 8.80 -19.31
C LEU A 240 4.40 9.47 -20.59
N PRO A 241 4.78 8.99 -21.77
CA PRO A 241 4.19 9.44 -23.03
C PRO A 241 2.66 9.31 -23.02
N VAL A 242 1.98 10.27 -23.66
CA VAL A 242 0.51 10.36 -23.65
C VAL A 242 -0.17 9.09 -24.21
N GLU A 243 0.47 8.44 -25.17
CA GLU A 243 -0.02 7.18 -25.77
C GLU A 243 -0.01 6.04 -24.76
N VAL A 244 1.03 5.96 -23.93
CA VAL A 244 1.14 4.98 -22.84
C VAL A 244 0.09 5.28 -21.77
N GLU A 245 -0.01 6.53 -21.34
CA GLU A 245 -0.99 6.95 -20.33
C GLU A 245 -2.43 6.68 -20.81
N PHE A 246 -2.74 6.89 -22.07
CA PHE A 246 -4.05 6.56 -22.65
C PHE A 246 -4.40 5.07 -22.48
N LEU A 247 -3.45 4.18 -22.75
CA LEU A 247 -3.64 2.73 -22.54
C LEU A 247 -3.85 2.39 -21.06
N ILE A 248 -3.09 3.01 -20.17
CA ILE A 248 -3.20 2.83 -18.73
C ILE A 248 -4.59 3.28 -18.23
N ARG A 249 -5.06 4.44 -18.64
CA ARG A 249 -6.42 4.94 -18.31
C ARG A 249 -7.51 3.98 -18.79
N ARG A 250 -7.33 3.40 -19.97
CA ARG A 250 -8.24 2.39 -20.50
C ARG A 250 -8.27 1.14 -19.63
N TRP A 251 -7.13 0.67 -19.10
CA TRP A 251 -7.10 -0.46 -18.15
C TRP A 251 -7.90 -0.14 -16.88
N GLY A 252 -7.74 1.04 -16.31
CA GLY A 252 -8.51 1.46 -15.14
C GLY A 252 -10.02 1.35 -15.38
N ASN A 253 -10.51 1.89 -16.49
CA ASN A 253 -11.93 1.78 -16.86
C ASN A 253 -12.40 0.32 -17.00
N ILE A 254 -11.61 -0.53 -17.68
CA ILE A 254 -11.94 -1.95 -17.85
C ILE A 254 -12.02 -2.66 -16.50
N LEU A 255 -11.07 -2.41 -15.59
CA LEU A 255 -11.04 -3.02 -14.27
C LEU A 255 -12.30 -2.70 -13.46
N LYS A 256 -12.76 -1.44 -13.52
CA LYS A 256 -14.05 -1.09 -12.92
C LYS A 256 -15.22 -1.83 -13.57
N TRP A 257 -15.39 -1.68 -14.89
CA TRP A 257 -16.61 -2.12 -15.55
C TRP A 257 -16.71 -3.64 -15.71
N LYS A 258 -15.58 -4.33 -15.86
CA LYS A 258 -15.54 -5.78 -16.05
C LYS A 258 -15.40 -6.53 -14.74
N PHE A 259 -14.64 -6.04 -13.78
CA PHE A 259 -14.31 -6.72 -12.53
C PHE A 259 -14.95 -6.10 -11.29
N GLY A 260 -15.64 -4.97 -11.43
CA GLY A 260 -16.38 -4.33 -10.34
C GLY A 260 -15.52 -3.59 -9.32
N LEU A 261 -14.30 -3.19 -9.67
CA LEU A 261 -13.45 -2.43 -8.74
C LEU A 261 -14.07 -1.08 -8.38
N SER A 262 -13.97 -0.71 -7.11
CA SER A 262 -14.45 0.55 -6.56
C SER A 262 -13.48 1.12 -5.52
N GLY A 263 -13.58 2.41 -5.23
CA GLY A 263 -12.66 3.14 -4.38
C GLY A 263 -11.26 3.25 -5.00
N LEU A 264 -10.25 3.35 -4.15
CA LEU A 264 -8.84 3.35 -4.54
C LEU A 264 -8.39 1.95 -4.97
N TYR A 265 -7.73 1.87 -6.12
CA TYR A 265 -7.00 0.69 -6.56
C TYR A 265 -5.80 1.07 -7.42
N GLY A 266 -4.78 0.24 -7.36
CA GLY A 266 -3.56 0.40 -8.16
C GLY A 266 -3.39 -0.71 -9.19
N ILE A 267 -2.69 -0.41 -10.29
CA ILE A 267 -2.19 -1.41 -11.23
C ILE A 267 -0.68 -1.26 -11.34
N ASP A 268 0.01 -2.39 -11.35
CA ASP A 268 1.45 -2.44 -11.57
C ASP A 268 1.72 -2.91 -13.00
N PHE A 269 2.66 -2.25 -13.67
CA PHE A 269 2.99 -2.53 -15.07
C PHE A 269 4.46 -2.25 -15.39
N ILE A 270 4.97 -2.91 -16.42
CA ILE A 270 6.29 -2.67 -17.01
C ILE A 270 6.10 -1.94 -18.34
N VAL A 271 6.97 -1.00 -18.64
CA VAL A 271 7.14 -0.45 -19.98
C VAL A 271 8.37 -1.08 -20.60
N ASP A 272 8.20 -1.84 -21.68
CA ASP A 272 9.30 -2.53 -22.34
C ASP A 272 10.18 -1.56 -23.15
N GLU A 273 11.28 -2.08 -23.74
CA GLU A 273 12.21 -1.28 -24.55
C GLU A 273 11.56 -0.65 -25.79
N ALA A 274 10.46 -1.25 -26.28
CA ALA A 274 9.68 -0.69 -27.38
C ALA A 274 8.68 0.38 -26.93
N GLY A 275 8.66 0.74 -25.64
CA GLY A 275 7.73 1.70 -25.04
C GLY A 275 6.32 1.15 -24.82
N ALA A 276 6.11 -0.16 -24.93
CA ALA A 276 4.79 -0.77 -24.74
C ALA A 276 4.55 -1.12 -23.27
N PRO A 277 3.40 -0.73 -22.69
CA PRO A 277 3.05 -1.10 -21.32
C PRO A 277 2.48 -2.52 -21.26
N TRP A 278 2.86 -3.26 -20.20
CA TRP A 278 2.44 -4.61 -19.89
C TRP A 278 1.93 -4.68 -18.46
N LEU A 279 0.64 -4.97 -18.27
CA LEU A 279 0.05 -5.10 -16.93
C LEU A 279 0.62 -6.35 -16.24
N ILE A 280 1.09 -6.16 -15.00
CA ILE A 280 1.66 -7.23 -14.14
C ILE A 280 0.61 -7.74 -13.17
N GLU A 281 0.04 -6.83 -12.36
CA GLU A 281 -0.96 -7.17 -11.34
C GLU A 281 -1.88 -6.00 -11.01
N VAL A 282 -2.97 -6.33 -10.32
CA VAL A 282 -3.95 -5.36 -9.80
C VAL A 282 -3.94 -5.41 -8.27
N ASN A 283 -3.88 -4.25 -7.65
CA ASN A 283 -3.95 -4.05 -6.21
C ASN A 283 -5.29 -3.39 -5.85
N PRO A 284 -6.34 -4.14 -5.46
CA PRO A 284 -7.69 -3.62 -5.24
C PRO A 284 -7.84 -2.95 -3.87
N ARG A 285 -6.97 -2.01 -3.56
CA ARG A 285 -6.84 -1.32 -2.26
C ARG A 285 -5.94 -0.09 -2.35
N MET A 286 -5.79 0.61 -1.25
CA MET A 286 -4.74 1.62 -1.10
C MET A 286 -3.35 1.01 -1.35
N THR A 287 -2.53 1.69 -2.15
CA THR A 287 -1.13 1.32 -2.44
C THR A 287 -0.17 2.37 -1.89
N GLY A 288 1.12 2.07 -1.90
CA GLY A 288 2.14 3.06 -1.51
C GLY A 288 2.13 4.35 -2.33
N SER A 289 1.58 4.31 -3.56
CA SER A 289 1.41 5.50 -4.41
C SER A 289 0.49 6.55 -3.81
N VAL A 290 -0.48 6.16 -2.96
CA VAL A 290 -1.41 7.09 -2.30
C VAL A 290 -0.64 8.11 -1.49
N GLU A 291 0.22 7.67 -0.57
CA GLU A 291 1.00 8.56 0.29
C GLU A 291 1.90 9.50 -0.52
N ILE A 292 2.58 8.98 -1.54
CA ILE A 292 3.47 9.77 -2.39
C ILE A 292 2.70 10.86 -3.15
N LEU A 293 1.58 10.51 -3.79
CA LEU A 293 0.79 11.47 -4.57
C LEU A 293 0.05 12.48 -3.66
N GLU A 294 -0.41 12.07 -2.47
CA GLU A 294 -0.96 13.01 -1.50
C GLU A 294 0.06 14.05 -1.09
N LEU A 295 1.27 13.62 -0.74
CA LEU A 295 2.31 14.51 -0.23
C LEU A 295 2.97 15.36 -1.32
N ALA A 296 3.19 14.81 -2.51
CA ALA A 296 3.85 15.53 -3.60
C ALA A 296 2.90 16.46 -4.36
N CYS A 297 1.63 16.06 -4.53
CA CYS A 297 0.68 16.79 -5.36
C CYS A 297 -0.40 17.53 -4.56
N GLY A 298 -0.36 17.49 -3.22
CA GLY A 298 -1.35 18.15 -2.37
C GLY A 298 -2.75 17.55 -2.48
N MET A 299 -2.85 16.23 -2.67
CA MET A 299 -4.14 15.52 -2.84
C MET A 299 -4.68 15.02 -1.50
N GLN A 300 -6.00 14.82 -1.42
CA GLN A 300 -6.71 14.19 -0.29
C GLN A 300 -7.41 12.91 -0.76
N LEU A 301 -6.63 11.93 -1.18
CA LEU A 301 -7.13 10.75 -1.89
C LEU A 301 -7.98 9.84 -1.02
N LEU A 302 -7.72 9.81 0.30
CA LEU A 302 -8.52 9.00 1.19
C LEU A 302 -9.93 9.57 1.41
N ALA A 303 -10.07 10.89 1.51
CA ALA A 303 -11.40 11.51 1.57
C ALA A 303 -12.22 11.20 0.31
N ASP A 304 -11.57 11.20 -0.85
CA ASP A 304 -12.20 10.83 -2.13
C ASP A 304 -12.55 9.33 -2.19
N HIS A 305 -11.68 8.48 -1.63
CA HIS A 305 -11.96 7.04 -1.51
C HIS A 305 -13.20 6.77 -0.65
N VAL A 306 -13.27 7.40 0.54
CA VAL A 306 -14.43 7.24 1.43
C VAL A 306 -15.70 7.77 0.76
N ALA A 307 -15.63 8.87 0.01
CA ALA A 307 -16.77 9.42 -0.70
C ALA A 307 -17.39 8.44 -1.71
N CYS A 308 -16.63 7.47 -2.22
CA CYS A 308 -17.15 6.41 -3.09
C CYS A 308 -18.11 5.44 -2.35
N TYR A 309 -18.06 5.39 -1.01
CA TYR A 309 -18.85 4.49 -0.17
C TYR A 309 -19.80 5.24 0.74
N ASP A 310 -19.37 6.38 1.28
CA ASP A 310 -20.09 7.22 2.23
C ASP A 310 -19.73 8.69 2.03
N SER A 311 -20.48 9.36 1.18
CA SER A 311 -20.25 10.78 0.86
C SER A 311 -20.52 11.70 2.05
N SER A 312 -21.41 11.31 2.97
CA SER A 312 -21.73 12.07 4.17
C SER A 312 -20.59 12.04 5.16
N ALA A 313 -20.04 10.85 5.44
CA ALA A 313 -18.87 10.69 6.29
C ALA A 313 -17.65 11.44 5.73
N ALA A 314 -17.40 11.34 4.40
CA ALA A 314 -16.34 12.07 3.75
C ALA A 314 -16.49 13.59 3.84
N SER A 315 -17.69 14.12 3.64
CA SER A 315 -17.98 15.56 3.78
C SER A 315 -17.77 16.04 5.20
N PHE A 316 -18.25 15.29 6.18
CA PHE A 316 -18.09 15.64 7.59
C PHE A 316 -16.63 15.59 8.03
N ALA A 317 -15.86 14.58 7.60
CA ALA A 317 -14.44 14.49 7.92
C ALA A 317 -13.61 15.67 7.37
N ARG A 318 -13.99 16.20 6.21
CA ARG A 318 -13.29 17.37 5.62
C ARG A 318 -13.30 18.62 6.49
N GLU A 319 -14.24 18.76 7.42
CA GLU A 319 -14.26 19.86 8.39
C GLU A 319 -13.07 19.81 9.37
N PHE A 320 -12.50 18.61 9.55
CA PHE A 320 -11.35 18.34 10.42
C PHE A 320 -10.07 18.05 9.65
N ALA A 321 -10.14 18.05 8.32
CA ALA A 321 -8.99 17.71 7.48
C ALA A 321 -7.86 18.72 7.65
N ALA A 322 -6.62 18.23 7.70
CA ALA A 322 -5.46 19.09 7.61
C ALA A 322 -5.42 19.76 6.22
N PRO A 323 -4.95 21.00 6.13
CA PRO A 323 -4.64 21.59 4.84
C PRO A 323 -3.69 20.64 4.08
N PRO A 324 -3.96 20.34 2.81
CA PRO A 324 -3.04 19.53 2.04
C PRO A 324 -1.70 20.26 1.91
N PRO A 325 -0.57 19.53 1.88
CA PRO A 325 0.71 20.17 1.60
C PRO A 325 0.63 20.84 0.22
N PRO A 326 1.30 21.99 0.04
CA PRO A 326 1.33 22.63 -1.28
C PRO A 326 1.98 21.69 -2.30
N PRO A 327 1.44 21.61 -3.53
CA PRO A 327 2.07 20.86 -4.60
C PRO A 327 3.53 21.29 -4.78
N GLN A 328 4.42 20.35 -5.02
CA GLN A 328 5.82 20.57 -5.25
C GLN A 328 6.15 20.30 -6.72
N ASP A 329 7.11 21.05 -7.28
CA ASP A 329 7.65 20.77 -8.61
C ASP A 329 8.58 19.53 -8.58
N ASP A 330 9.17 19.28 -7.42
CA ASP A 330 10.03 18.14 -7.14
C ASP A 330 9.23 16.84 -7.00
N ARG A 331 9.91 15.72 -7.17
CA ARG A 331 9.41 14.39 -6.92
C ARG A 331 9.70 13.94 -5.52
N LEU A 332 8.77 13.21 -4.93
CA LEU A 332 8.96 12.56 -3.64
C LEU A 332 9.21 11.06 -3.85
N GLY A 333 10.19 10.52 -3.15
CA GLY A 333 10.40 9.09 -3.08
C GLY A 333 10.31 8.54 -1.66
N ARG A 334 9.91 7.26 -1.59
CA ARG A 334 9.99 6.43 -0.39
C ARG A 334 10.70 5.13 -0.74
N ALA A 335 11.65 4.71 0.10
CA ALA A 335 12.30 3.43 -0.05
C ALA A 335 12.29 2.65 1.27
N ILE A 336 12.18 1.32 1.17
CA ILE A 336 12.24 0.39 2.30
C ILE A 336 13.67 -0.14 2.41
N LEU A 337 14.28 0.04 3.56
CA LEU A 337 15.52 -0.61 3.92
C LEU A 337 15.21 -2.01 4.45
N TYR A 338 15.83 -3.04 3.90
CA TYR A 338 15.72 -4.42 4.36
C TYR A 338 16.92 -4.80 5.23
N ALA A 339 16.72 -5.74 6.14
CA ALA A 339 17.77 -6.25 7.00
C ALA A 339 18.71 -7.17 6.20
N PRO A 340 20.02 -6.84 6.07
CA PRO A 340 20.98 -7.70 5.35
C PRO A 340 21.32 -8.98 6.13
N PHE A 341 21.15 -8.95 7.46
CA PHE A 341 21.34 -10.04 8.41
C PHE A 341 20.41 -9.82 9.61
N ARG A 342 20.35 -10.76 10.55
CA ARG A 342 19.59 -10.61 11.78
C ARG A 342 20.17 -9.48 12.64
N LEU A 343 19.35 -8.51 13.00
CA LEU A 343 19.79 -7.27 13.64
C LEU A 343 18.82 -6.74 14.70
N LYS A 344 19.31 -5.83 15.55
CA LYS A 344 18.49 -4.97 16.41
C LYS A 344 18.43 -3.57 15.87
N SER A 345 17.26 -2.95 15.96
CA SER A 345 17.02 -1.56 15.58
C SER A 345 17.12 -0.64 16.80
N HIS A 346 17.86 0.46 16.63
CA HIS A 346 17.96 1.58 17.56
C HIS A 346 17.64 2.92 16.85
N ILE A 347 16.81 2.84 15.83
CA ILE A 347 16.37 4.04 15.07
C ILE A 347 15.57 4.94 16.03
N PRO A 348 15.97 6.21 16.21
CA PRO A 348 15.26 7.11 17.10
C PRO A 348 13.90 7.49 16.51
N LEU A 349 12.87 7.53 17.35
CA LEU A 349 11.56 8.05 16.97
C LEU A 349 11.59 9.59 17.00
N PRO A 350 11.39 10.28 15.87
CA PRO A 350 11.29 11.73 15.83
C PRO A 350 10.12 12.24 16.70
N GLN A 351 10.34 13.34 17.42
CA GLN A 351 9.31 13.98 18.23
C GLN A 351 9.15 15.46 17.85
N PRO A 352 7.95 15.95 17.52
CA PRO A 352 6.72 15.15 17.34
C PRO A 352 6.76 14.27 16.08
N VAL A 353 5.97 13.19 16.06
CA VAL A 353 5.78 12.41 14.84
C VAL A 353 5.00 13.25 13.83
N VAL A 354 5.57 13.40 12.63
CA VAL A 354 4.99 14.19 11.55
C VAL A 354 4.23 13.27 10.60
N TRP A 355 2.96 13.60 10.30
CA TRP A 355 2.08 12.79 9.48
C TRP A 355 1.52 13.53 8.24
N ASN A 356 1.60 14.87 8.21
CA ASN A 356 1.07 15.71 7.13
C ASN A 356 2.14 16.19 6.12
N THR A 357 3.38 15.80 6.32
CA THR A 357 4.50 16.01 5.38
C THR A 357 5.32 14.73 5.30
N ALA A 358 6.22 14.62 4.31
CA ALA A 358 7.13 13.49 4.20
C ALA A 358 8.13 13.47 5.36
N PRO A 359 8.11 12.45 6.23
CA PRO A 359 9.10 12.32 7.29
C PRO A 359 10.44 11.85 6.70
N PRO A 360 11.58 12.13 7.31
CA PRO A 360 12.85 11.58 6.85
C PRO A 360 12.92 10.07 6.97
N VAL A 361 12.31 9.51 8.04
CA VAL A 361 12.20 8.06 8.32
C VAL A 361 10.81 7.76 8.86
N ALA A 362 10.26 6.63 8.48
CA ALA A 362 8.96 6.12 8.96
C ALA A 362 8.97 4.59 9.02
N ASP A 363 7.84 3.99 9.42
CA ASP A 363 7.75 2.55 9.69
C ASP A 363 8.86 2.14 10.68
N ILE A 364 8.98 2.89 11.78
CA ILE A 364 10.09 2.79 12.74
C ILE A 364 9.78 1.69 13.75
N PRO A 365 10.57 0.60 13.79
CA PRO A 365 10.35 -0.47 14.76
C PRO A 365 10.60 0.02 16.20
N GLU A 366 9.95 -0.61 17.17
CA GLU A 366 10.22 -0.34 18.59
C GLU A 366 11.72 -0.51 18.91
N PRO A 367 12.34 0.38 19.68
CA PRO A 367 13.76 0.30 20.03
C PRO A 367 14.13 -1.06 20.62
N GLY A 368 15.18 -1.67 20.09
CA GLY A 368 15.65 -2.99 20.52
C GLY A 368 14.92 -4.17 19.87
N SER A 369 13.95 -3.93 18.98
CA SER A 369 13.29 -4.98 18.19
C SER A 369 14.32 -5.76 17.38
N VAL A 370 14.18 -7.08 17.38
CA VAL A 370 14.97 -8.00 16.54
C VAL A 370 14.27 -8.18 15.21
N ILE A 371 15.01 -7.95 14.12
CA ILE A 371 14.54 -8.05 12.75
C ILE A 371 15.37 -9.12 12.05
N GLU A 372 14.69 -10.10 11.46
CA GLU A 372 15.35 -11.20 10.74
C GLU A 372 15.86 -10.75 9.36
N ALA A 373 16.88 -11.43 8.86
CA ALA A 373 17.42 -11.17 7.53
C ALA A 373 16.33 -11.17 6.43
N GLY A 374 16.39 -10.20 5.55
CA GLY A 374 15.43 -10.02 4.45
C GLY A 374 14.06 -9.46 4.87
N GLN A 375 13.84 -9.13 6.15
CA GLN A 375 12.63 -8.43 6.59
C GLN A 375 12.81 -6.90 6.45
N PRO A 376 11.70 -6.13 6.27
CA PRO A 376 11.77 -4.68 6.24
C PRO A 376 12.19 -4.12 7.61
N VAL A 377 13.05 -3.11 7.60
CA VAL A 377 13.52 -2.40 8.80
C VAL A 377 12.74 -1.11 9.01
N CYS A 378 12.74 -0.25 8.00
CA CYS A 378 12.03 1.05 8.02
C CYS A 378 11.88 1.59 6.61
N SER A 379 11.17 2.70 6.48
CA SER A 379 11.09 3.49 5.24
C SER A 379 11.87 4.79 5.37
N VAL A 380 12.57 5.19 4.31
CA VAL A 380 13.24 6.49 4.19
C VAL A 380 12.60 7.30 3.07
N TYR A 381 12.64 8.63 3.18
CA TYR A 381 12.05 9.55 2.20
C TYR A 381 13.06 10.55 1.69
N ALA A 382 12.89 10.97 0.43
CA ALA A 382 13.69 12.03 -0.16
C ALA A 382 12.93 12.80 -1.24
N TRP A 383 13.23 14.09 -1.35
CA TRP A 383 12.78 14.95 -2.44
C TRP A 383 13.90 15.16 -3.45
N GLY A 384 13.55 15.29 -4.73
CA GLY A 384 14.52 15.56 -5.79
C GLY A 384 13.89 15.93 -7.12
N ALA A 385 14.71 16.44 -8.02
CA ALA A 385 14.27 16.98 -9.31
C ALA A 385 13.73 15.92 -10.26
N ASP A 386 14.29 14.71 -10.19
CA ASP A 386 13.88 13.57 -11.03
C ASP A 386 14.01 12.24 -10.28
N VAL A 387 13.70 11.14 -10.96
CA VAL A 387 13.73 9.79 -10.36
C VAL A 387 15.14 9.39 -9.93
N ASP A 388 16.16 9.73 -10.70
CA ASP A 388 17.54 9.32 -10.41
C ASP A 388 18.11 10.11 -9.22
N ASP A 389 17.86 11.42 -9.16
CA ASP A 389 18.24 12.27 -8.02
C ASP A 389 17.54 11.82 -6.73
N VAL A 390 16.23 11.55 -6.78
CA VAL A 390 15.49 11.00 -5.63
C VAL A 390 16.07 9.66 -5.21
N THR A 391 16.32 8.76 -6.15
CA THR A 391 16.83 7.41 -5.85
C THR A 391 18.21 7.47 -5.19
N ALA A 392 19.10 8.32 -5.69
CA ALA A 392 20.43 8.53 -5.09
C ALA A 392 20.33 9.06 -3.65
N LYS A 393 19.41 10.00 -3.40
CA LYS A 393 19.14 10.56 -2.06
C LYS A 393 18.52 9.53 -1.11
N LEU A 394 17.61 8.68 -1.61
CA LEU A 394 17.03 7.58 -0.82
C LEU A 394 18.13 6.59 -0.38
N PHE A 395 19.03 6.20 -1.27
CA PHE A 395 20.15 5.32 -0.92
C PHE A 395 21.11 5.97 0.10
N ALA A 396 21.33 7.29 -0.02
CA ALA A 396 22.11 8.03 0.97
C ALA A 396 21.42 8.06 2.34
N ALA A 397 20.10 8.28 2.37
CA ALA A 397 19.32 8.25 3.60
C ALA A 397 19.31 6.85 4.25
N ALA A 398 19.15 5.77 3.46
CA ALA A 398 19.22 4.40 3.96
C ALA A 398 20.58 4.12 4.63
N ARG A 399 21.70 4.49 4.01
CA ARG A 399 23.04 4.37 4.62
C ARG A 399 23.20 5.15 5.93
N GLN A 400 22.48 6.26 6.10
CA GLN A 400 22.49 6.97 7.38
C GLN A 400 21.75 6.21 8.48
N VAL A 401 20.62 5.60 8.13
CA VAL A 401 19.83 4.77 9.05
C VAL A 401 20.59 3.53 9.49
N GLU A 402 21.37 2.89 8.62
CA GLU A 402 22.17 1.69 8.94
C GLU A 402 23.08 1.86 10.16
N ARG A 403 23.48 3.09 10.49
CA ARG A 403 24.29 3.41 11.69
C ARG A 403 23.56 3.15 13.02
N HIS A 404 22.25 2.97 12.97
CA HIS A 404 21.39 2.67 14.11
C HIS A 404 21.00 1.18 14.17
N LEU A 405 21.65 0.34 13.37
CA LEU A 405 21.38 -1.10 13.28
C LEU A 405 22.56 -1.88 13.84
N GLU A 406 22.31 -2.79 14.77
CA GLU A 406 23.33 -3.62 15.40
C GLU A 406 23.15 -5.10 15.02
N PRO A 407 24.19 -5.79 14.53
CA PRO A 407 24.13 -7.22 14.32
C PRO A 407 23.80 -7.97 15.61
N VAL A 408 22.93 -8.97 15.51
CA VAL A 408 22.68 -9.91 16.60
C VAL A 408 23.47 -11.18 16.30
N ALA A 409 24.40 -11.53 17.17
CA ALA A 409 25.11 -12.79 17.07
C ALA A 409 24.10 -13.95 17.15
N ASP A 410 24.25 -14.94 16.28
CA ASP A 410 23.54 -16.20 16.43
C ASP A 410 23.92 -16.80 17.79
N SER A 411 22.91 -17.14 18.59
CA SER A 411 23.18 -17.88 19.84
C SER A 411 23.83 -19.19 19.41
N PRO A 412 24.97 -19.57 19.99
CA PRO A 412 25.50 -20.89 19.73
C PRO A 412 24.45 -21.93 20.17
N GLU A 413 24.08 -22.82 19.21
CA GLU A 413 23.20 -23.97 19.44
C GLU A 413 23.77 -24.90 20.52
#